data_165221be826bb7d6e90a44ec7f1e4e39
#
_entry.id   165221be826bb7d6e90a44ec7f1e4e39
#
_cell.length_a   1.000
_cell.length_b   1.000
_cell.length_c   1.000
_cell.angle_alpha   90.00
_cell.angle_beta   90.00
_cell.angle_gamma   90.00
#
_symmetry.space_group_name_H-M   'P 1'
#
loop_
_entity.id
_entity.type
_entity.pdbx_description
1 polymer ?
#
loop_
_entity_poly.entity_id
_entity_poly.type
_entity_poly.pdbx_seq_one_letter_code
_entity_poly.pdbx_strand_id
1 'polypeptide(L)'
;KAAREASIDNVSVDLMLGLPNSSLETLKSSIDFCAALEADHVSAYILKIEPGTPFAKQELNLPDEDGTADQYLFAVNELKKHGYDQYEISNFARPGKESRHNLQYWRCGEYLGLGPAAHSFMEVRRFYFPRDLEGFFNGNAPADDGAGGGFSEFAMLSLRLTEGLQRKICETRFENGGALFDRVLEGCKH
;
A
#
# COMPACT_ATOMS: atom_id res chain seq x y z
N LYS A 1 17.79 -16.67 -0.97
CA LYS A 1 18.62 -17.80 -0.44
C LYS A 1 19.04 -17.47 1.00
N ALA A 2 19.86 -16.40 1.25
CA ALA A 2 20.36 -16.05 2.59
C ALA A 2 19.22 -15.89 3.64
N ALA A 3 18.08 -15.29 3.26
CA ALA A 3 16.92 -15.17 4.16
C ALA A 3 16.41 -16.55 4.61
N ARG A 4 16.25 -17.48 3.67
CA ARG A 4 15.79 -18.85 3.97
C ARG A 4 16.81 -19.62 4.81
N GLU A 5 18.13 -19.45 4.52
CA GLU A 5 19.21 -20.03 5.32
C GLU A 5 19.21 -19.48 6.76
N ALA A 6 18.75 -18.22 6.96
CA ALA A 6 18.55 -17.60 8.27
C ALA A 6 17.19 -17.92 8.91
N SER A 7 16.44 -18.89 8.40
CA SER A 7 15.10 -19.29 8.87
C SER A 7 14.07 -18.15 8.77
N ILE A 8 14.21 -17.25 7.79
CA ILE A 8 13.20 -16.24 7.46
C ILE A 8 12.28 -16.84 6.42
N ASP A 9 11.12 -17.31 6.86
CA ASP A 9 10.18 -18.08 6.03
C ASP A 9 9.13 -17.23 5.29
N ASN A 10 9.09 -15.92 5.52
CA ASN A 10 8.22 -15.00 4.83
C ASN A 10 9.04 -13.87 4.22
N VAL A 11 9.09 -13.82 2.89
CA VAL A 11 9.92 -12.89 2.13
C VAL A 11 9.04 -12.07 1.19
N SER A 12 9.09 -10.75 1.31
CA SER A 12 8.47 -9.80 0.39
C SER A 12 9.52 -9.20 -0.55
N VAL A 13 9.11 -8.92 -1.79
CA VAL A 13 9.93 -8.25 -2.80
C VAL A 13 9.16 -7.04 -3.33
N ASP A 14 9.86 -5.92 -3.47
CA ASP A 14 9.30 -4.72 -4.08
C ASP A 14 9.66 -4.68 -5.57
N LEU A 15 8.64 -4.46 -6.41
CA LEU A 15 8.73 -4.32 -7.85
C LEU A 15 8.30 -2.89 -8.23
N MET A 16 9.13 -2.20 -9.02
CA MET A 16 8.80 -0.87 -9.51
C MET A 16 8.30 -0.94 -10.95
N LEU A 17 7.14 -0.31 -11.20
CA LEU A 17 6.52 -0.13 -12.50
C LEU A 17 6.78 1.30 -13.01
N GLY A 18 6.72 1.51 -14.32
CA GLY A 18 6.90 2.83 -14.91
C GLY A 18 8.32 3.36 -14.81
N LEU A 19 9.33 2.49 -14.71
CA LEU A 19 10.74 2.90 -14.70
C LEU A 19 11.16 3.49 -16.04
N PRO A 20 12.17 4.39 -16.06
CA PRO A 20 12.73 4.89 -17.33
C PRO A 20 13.16 3.74 -18.23
N ASN A 21 12.81 3.83 -19.50
CA ASN A 21 13.10 2.81 -20.54
C ASN A 21 12.56 1.41 -20.25
N SER A 22 11.59 1.28 -19.32
CA SER A 22 10.95 -0.03 -19.06
C SER A 22 10.04 -0.45 -20.21
N SER A 23 9.95 -1.75 -20.42
CA SER A 23 9.03 -2.40 -21.37
C SER A 23 8.27 -3.54 -20.69
N LEU A 24 7.22 -4.05 -21.34
CA LEU A 24 6.51 -5.23 -20.84
C LEU A 24 7.43 -6.47 -20.75
N GLU A 25 8.45 -6.57 -21.61
CA GLU A 25 9.42 -7.67 -21.59
C GLU A 25 10.34 -7.59 -20.37
N THR A 26 10.87 -6.39 -20.06
CA THR A 26 11.71 -6.19 -18.86
C THR A 26 10.91 -6.37 -17.59
N LEU A 27 9.65 -5.93 -17.59
CA LEU A 27 8.73 -6.14 -16.48
C LEU A 27 8.42 -7.63 -16.28
N LYS A 28 8.15 -8.35 -17.37
CA LYS A 28 7.95 -9.81 -17.30
C LYS A 28 9.16 -10.53 -16.71
N SER A 29 10.37 -10.19 -17.16
CA SER A 29 11.60 -10.78 -16.63
C SER A 29 11.75 -10.53 -15.12
N SER A 30 11.37 -9.35 -14.65
CA SER A 30 11.39 -9.01 -13.23
C SER A 30 10.36 -9.80 -12.41
N ILE A 31 9.16 -10.00 -12.96
CA ILE A 31 8.10 -10.81 -12.32
C ILE A 31 8.52 -12.29 -12.27
N ASP A 32 9.05 -12.83 -13.38
CA ASP A 32 9.56 -14.20 -13.44
C ASP A 32 10.69 -14.41 -12.41
N PHE A 33 11.55 -13.40 -12.22
CA PHE A 33 12.59 -13.43 -11.19
C PHE A 33 12.01 -13.46 -9.77
N CYS A 34 10.99 -12.63 -9.46
CA CYS A 34 10.29 -12.65 -8.17
C CYS A 34 9.69 -14.05 -7.90
N ALA A 35 9.09 -14.65 -8.90
CA ALA A 35 8.51 -15.99 -8.81
C ALA A 35 9.58 -17.08 -8.59
N ALA A 36 10.72 -16.99 -9.32
CA ALA A 36 11.84 -17.89 -9.17
C ALA A 36 12.54 -17.80 -7.81
N LEU A 37 12.45 -16.65 -7.13
CA LEU A 37 12.90 -16.47 -5.73
C LEU A 37 11.95 -17.11 -4.72
N GLU A 38 10.81 -17.63 -5.16
CA GLU A 38 9.75 -18.15 -4.28
C GLU A 38 9.33 -17.13 -3.22
N ALA A 39 9.24 -15.84 -3.61
CA ALA A 39 8.74 -14.80 -2.72
C ALA A 39 7.32 -15.12 -2.27
N ASP A 40 6.98 -14.79 -1.03
CA ASP A 40 5.64 -15.00 -0.48
C ASP A 40 4.70 -13.84 -0.84
N HIS A 41 5.28 -12.66 -1.05
CA HIS A 41 4.58 -11.41 -1.26
C HIS A 41 5.35 -10.53 -2.25
N VAL A 42 4.62 -9.78 -3.08
CA VAL A 42 5.19 -8.80 -4.02
C VAL A 42 4.43 -7.49 -3.86
N SER A 43 5.16 -6.40 -3.62
CA SER A 43 4.61 -5.04 -3.70
C SER A 43 4.98 -4.46 -5.05
N ALA A 44 4.01 -4.11 -5.88
CA ALA A 44 4.22 -3.52 -7.20
C ALA A 44 3.80 -2.04 -7.18
N TYR A 45 4.79 -1.16 -7.13
CA TYR A 45 4.57 0.28 -7.05
C TYR A 45 4.81 0.97 -8.39
N ILE A 46 3.91 1.88 -8.78
CA ILE A 46 4.14 2.78 -9.91
C ILE A 46 5.13 3.86 -9.46
N LEU A 47 6.18 4.07 -10.24
CA LEU A 47 7.17 5.12 -9.98
C LEU A 47 6.49 6.50 -9.98
N LYS A 48 6.68 7.24 -8.89
CA LYS A 48 6.31 8.64 -8.77
C LYS A 48 7.57 9.46 -8.56
N ILE A 49 7.78 10.45 -9.43
CA ILE A 49 8.92 11.36 -9.31
C ILE A 49 8.58 12.46 -8.31
N GLU A 50 9.20 12.39 -7.14
CA GLU A 50 8.99 13.40 -6.09
C GLU A 50 9.88 14.62 -6.32
N PRO A 51 9.35 15.84 -6.16
CA PRO A 51 10.13 17.07 -6.24
C PRO A 51 11.34 17.08 -5.29
N GLY A 52 12.47 17.65 -5.74
CA GLY A 52 13.68 17.73 -4.94
C GLY A 52 14.57 16.49 -4.97
N THR A 53 14.13 15.39 -5.58
CA THR A 53 14.95 14.19 -5.76
C THR A 53 15.94 14.32 -6.92
N PRO A 54 17.01 13.49 -6.96
CA PRO A 54 17.89 13.43 -8.14
C PRO A 54 17.15 13.08 -9.44
N PHE A 55 16.12 12.25 -9.40
CA PHE A 55 15.29 11.91 -10.56
C PHE A 55 14.52 13.12 -11.10
N ALA A 56 14.00 13.98 -10.22
CA ALA A 56 13.28 15.20 -10.65
C ALA A 56 14.18 16.22 -11.38
N LYS A 57 15.50 16.05 -11.36
CA LYS A 57 16.48 16.90 -12.03
C LYS A 57 16.98 16.34 -13.36
N GLN A 58 16.50 15.19 -13.77
CA GLN A 58 16.92 14.47 -14.97
C GLN A 58 15.81 14.47 -16.02
N GLU A 59 16.19 14.51 -17.29
CA GLU A 59 15.30 14.17 -18.39
C GLU A 59 15.21 12.65 -18.46
N LEU A 60 14.07 12.10 -18.04
CA LEU A 60 13.84 10.67 -17.99
C LEU A 60 12.88 10.26 -19.11
N ASN A 61 13.24 9.21 -19.84
CA ASN A 61 12.33 8.58 -20.80
C ASN A 61 11.36 7.65 -20.07
N LEU A 62 10.30 8.24 -19.50
CA LEU A 62 9.25 7.52 -18.79
C LEU A 62 8.16 7.06 -19.77
N PRO A 63 7.47 5.95 -19.50
CA PRO A 63 6.22 5.64 -20.19
C PRO A 63 5.20 6.74 -19.89
N ASP A 64 4.30 7.00 -20.83
CA ASP A 64 3.14 7.85 -20.62
C ASP A 64 2.12 7.19 -19.65
N GLU A 65 1.00 7.88 -19.41
CA GLU A 65 -0.04 7.39 -18.50
C GLU A 65 -0.64 6.06 -19.00
N ASP A 66 -0.90 5.94 -20.29
CA ASP A 66 -1.45 4.72 -20.89
C ASP A 66 -0.44 3.57 -20.81
N GLY A 67 0.82 3.82 -21.15
CA GLY A 67 1.89 2.82 -21.04
C GLY A 67 2.14 2.39 -19.58
N THR A 68 1.98 3.29 -18.63
CA THR A 68 2.05 2.97 -17.19
C THR A 68 0.87 2.12 -16.75
N ALA A 69 -0.34 2.45 -17.21
CA ALA A 69 -1.54 1.66 -16.96
C ALA A 69 -1.44 0.25 -17.57
N ASP A 70 -0.92 0.14 -18.79
CA ASP A 70 -0.66 -1.15 -19.45
C ASP A 70 0.34 -2.00 -18.66
N GLN A 71 1.43 -1.40 -18.15
CA GLN A 71 2.38 -2.10 -17.29
C GLN A 71 1.73 -2.59 -15.99
N TYR A 72 0.87 -1.78 -15.37
CA TYR A 72 0.15 -2.20 -14.17
C TYR A 72 -0.80 -3.37 -14.44
N LEU A 73 -1.64 -3.28 -15.46
CA LEU A 73 -2.55 -4.36 -15.83
C LEU A 73 -1.81 -5.64 -16.23
N PHE A 74 -0.68 -5.49 -16.93
CA PHE A 74 0.20 -6.61 -17.26
C PHE A 74 0.76 -7.25 -15.98
N ALA A 75 1.25 -6.46 -15.02
CA ALA A 75 1.77 -6.98 -13.76
C ALA A 75 0.72 -7.74 -12.96
N VAL A 76 -0.53 -7.22 -12.87
CA VAL A 76 -1.67 -7.91 -12.22
C VAL A 76 -1.88 -9.29 -12.83
N ASN A 77 -1.90 -9.38 -14.17
CA ASN A 77 -2.16 -10.63 -14.87
C ASN A 77 -0.99 -11.63 -14.74
N GLU A 78 0.27 -11.16 -14.88
CA GLU A 78 1.43 -12.04 -14.77
C GLU A 78 1.65 -12.54 -13.35
N LEU A 79 1.54 -11.67 -12.33
CA LEU A 79 1.64 -12.08 -10.92
C LEU A 79 0.58 -13.13 -10.57
N LYS A 80 -0.64 -12.99 -11.08
CA LYS A 80 -1.71 -13.97 -10.89
C LYS A 80 -1.36 -15.33 -11.51
N LYS A 81 -0.75 -15.37 -12.70
CA LYS A 81 -0.29 -16.63 -13.33
C LYS A 81 0.77 -17.33 -12.48
N HIS A 82 1.56 -16.59 -11.73
CA HIS A 82 2.57 -17.11 -10.79
C HIS A 82 2.01 -17.44 -9.40
N GLY A 83 0.68 -17.34 -9.19
CA GLY A 83 0.02 -17.68 -7.93
C GLY A 83 0.08 -16.60 -6.87
N TYR A 84 0.25 -15.33 -7.27
CA TYR A 84 0.10 -14.17 -6.40
C TYR A 84 -1.27 -13.54 -6.63
N ASP A 85 -2.15 -13.59 -5.65
CA ASP A 85 -3.43 -12.91 -5.69
C ASP A 85 -3.29 -11.46 -5.24
N GLN A 86 -3.88 -10.54 -6.01
CA GLN A 86 -3.97 -9.15 -5.61
C GLN A 86 -4.95 -9.02 -4.43
N TYR A 87 -4.53 -8.44 -3.32
CA TYR A 87 -5.42 -8.18 -2.18
C TYR A 87 -5.66 -6.67 -1.92
N GLU A 88 -4.80 -5.80 -2.47
CA GLU A 88 -5.02 -4.36 -2.53
C GLU A 88 -4.32 -3.78 -3.77
N ILE A 89 -4.44 -2.47 -4.02
CA ILE A 89 -4.01 -1.81 -5.27
C ILE A 89 -2.56 -2.16 -5.66
N SER A 90 -1.63 -2.16 -4.72
CA SER A 90 -0.19 -2.31 -5.00
C SER A 90 0.41 -3.61 -4.48
N ASN A 91 -0.36 -4.44 -3.77
CA ASN A 91 0.20 -5.61 -3.10
C ASN A 91 -0.47 -6.92 -3.52
N PHE A 92 0.40 -7.91 -3.72
CA PHE A 92 0.09 -9.24 -4.22
C PHE A 92 0.73 -10.28 -3.30
N ALA A 93 0.03 -11.36 -3.01
CA ALA A 93 0.54 -12.37 -2.10
C ALA A 93 0.12 -13.77 -2.53
N ARG A 94 0.89 -14.77 -2.12
CA ARG A 94 0.42 -16.15 -2.11
C ARG A 94 -0.70 -16.28 -1.06
N PRO A 95 -1.64 -17.21 -1.21
CA PRO A 95 -2.75 -17.38 -0.26
C PRO A 95 -2.27 -17.46 1.20
N GLY A 96 -2.81 -16.60 2.07
CA GLY A 96 -2.46 -16.51 3.49
C GLY A 96 -1.12 -15.81 3.80
N LYS A 97 -0.53 -15.14 2.79
CA LYS A 97 0.74 -14.40 2.93
C LYS A 97 0.57 -12.88 2.76
N GLU A 98 -0.67 -12.41 2.80
CA GLU A 98 -0.99 -10.98 2.75
C GLU A 98 -0.30 -10.25 3.92
N SER A 99 0.23 -9.05 3.66
CA SER A 99 0.89 -8.25 4.69
C SER A 99 -0.12 -7.78 5.74
N ARG A 100 -0.07 -8.40 6.93
CA ARG A 100 -0.91 -8.00 8.07
C ARG A 100 -0.67 -6.56 8.48
N HIS A 101 0.56 -6.06 8.31
CA HIS A 101 0.93 -4.67 8.59
C HIS A 101 0.20 -3.72 7.63
N ASN A 102 0.22 -3.99 6.32
CA ASN A 102 -0.48 -3.17 5.33
C ASN A 102 -2.01 -3.23 5.54
N LEU A 103 -2.54 -4.43 5.80
CA LEU A 103 -3.98 -4.61 6.08
C LEU A 103 -4.43 -3.84 7.33
N GLN A 104 -3.55 -3.65 8.34
CA GLN A 104 -3.86 -2.84 9.50
C GLN A 104 -4.19 -1.40 9.10
N TYR A 105 -3.44 -0.81 8.18
CA TYR A 105 -3.72 0.52 7.66
C TYR A 105 -4.99 0.57 6.82
N TRP A 106 -5.14 -0.36 5.87
CA TRP A 106 -6.28 -0.36 4.94
C TRP A 106 -7.62 -0.67 5.63
N ARG A 107 -7.59 -1.40 6.72
CA ARG A 107 -8.75 -1.65 7.58
C ARG A 107 -8.96 -0.55 8.63
N CYS A 108 -8.22 0.53 8.52
CA CYS A 108 -8.29 1.66 9.46
C CYS A 108 -8.15 1.19 10.92
N GLY A 109 -7.18 0.31 11.17
CA GLY A 109 -6.83 -0.19 12.49
C GLY A 109 -5.81 0.71 13.18
N GLU A 110 -5.74 0.65 14.49
CA GLU A 110 -4.81 1.44 15.28
C GLU A 110 -3.37 0.95 15.11
N TYR A 111 -2.43 1.89 15.12
CA TYR A 111 -1.00 1.61 15.08
C TYR A 111 -0.20 2.70 15.78
N LEU A 112 0.96 2.32 16.33
CA LEU A 112 1.93 3.21 16.95
C LEU A 112 3.20 3.27 16.11
N GLY A 113 3.52 4.46 15.60
CA GLY A 113 4.78 4.73 14.92
C GLY A 113 5.88 5.08 15.93
N LEU A 114 7.07 4.57 15.73
CA LEU A 114 8.22 4.79 16.59
C LEU A 114 9.32 5.52 15.83
N GLY A 115 9.78 6.64 16.38
CA GLY A 115 10.90 7.42 15.85
C GLY A 115 10.49 8.69 15.11
N PRO A 116 11.48 9.53 14.70
CA PRO A 116 11.25 10.75 13.94
C PRO A 116 10.52 10.49 12.63
N ALA A 117 9.59 11.38 12.30
CA ALA A 117 8.69 11.29 11.14
C ALA A 117 7.69 10.11 11.17
N ALA A 118 7.64 9.33 12.24
CA ALA A 118 6.69 8.23 12.36
C ALA A 118 5.30 8.76 12.74
N HIS A 119 4.29 8.35 11.98
CA HIS A 119 2.88 8.64 12.25
C HIS A 119 2.24 7.53 13.08
N SER A 120 1.23 7.90 13.84
CA SER A 120 0.44 6.99 14.69
C SER A 120 -1.05 7.27 14.52
N PHE A 121 -1.86 6.23 14.71
CA PHE A 121 -3.30 6.33 14.83
C PHE A 121 -3.76 5.50 16.02
N MET A 122 -4.20 6.13 17.08
CA MET A 122 -4.67 5.49 18.32
C MET A 122 -5.82 6.29 18.94
N GLU A 123 -6.79 5.61 19.50
CA GLU A 123 -7.93 6.23 20.22
C GLU A 123 -8.59 7.36 19.41
N VAL A 124 -8.87 7.09 18.13
CA VAL A 124 -9.44 8.02 17.14
C VAL A 124 -8.63 9.30 16.89
N ARG A 125 -7.38 9.35 17.31
CA ARG A 125 -6.47 10.48 17.11
C ARG A 125 -5.28 10.07 16.24
N ARG A 126 -4.87 10.99 15.36
CA ARG A 126 -3.61 10.91 14.62
C ARG A 126 -2.60 11.84 15.25
N PHE A 127 -1.37 11.36 15.33
CA PHE A 127 -0.24 12.17 15.77
C PHE A 127 1.04 11.64 15.12
N TYR A 128 2.07 12.44 15.07
CA TYR A 128 3.36 12.06 14.52
C TYR A 128 4.51 12.69 15.28
N PHE A 129 5.67 12.05 15.27
CA PHE A 129 6.90 12.69 15.71
C PHE A 129 7.44 13.56 14.58
N PRO A 130 7.79 14.83 14.82
CA PRO A 130 8.43 15.68 13.82
C PRO A 130 9.69 15.02 13.24
N ARG A 131 10.05 15.39 12.02
CA ARG A 131 11.27 14.92 11.37
C ARG A 131 12.50 15.63 11.95
N ASP A 132 12.68 15.47 13.25
CA ASP A 132 13.71 16.09 14.06
C ASP A 132 14.30 15.03 15.01
N LEU A 133 15.50 14.55 14.66
CA LEU A 133 16.18 13.51 15.42
C LEU A 133 16.61 14.00 16.81
N GLU A 134 17.10 15.22 16.89
CA GLU A 134 17.58 15.82 18.17
C GLU A 134 16.40 16.04 19.11
N GLY A 135 15.31 16.65 18.61
CA GLY A 135 14.09 16.85 19.39
C GLY A 135 13.48 15.52 19.85
N PHE A 136 13.51 14.49 19.04
CA PHE A 136 13.05 13.15 19.43
C PHE A 136 13.87 12.58 20.60
N PHE A 137 15.21 12.66 20.54
CA PHE A 137 16.07 12.22 21.65
C PHE A 137 15.93 13.07 22.91
N ASN A 138 15.59 14.35 22.76
CA ASN A 138 15.33 15.24 23.88
C ASN A 138 13.93 15.05 24.51
N GLY A 139 13.13 14.11 23.98
CA GLY A 139 11.82 13.79 24.50
C GLY A 139 10.72 14.79 24.13
N ASN A 140 10.89 15.52 23.01
CA ASN A 140 9.85 16.40 22.49
C ASN A 140 8.56 15.62 22.25
N ALA A 141 7.43 16.22 22.61
CA ALA A 141 6.11 15.62 22.42
C ALA A 141 5.78 15.45 20.93
N PRO A 142 5.02 14.41 20.56
CA PRO A 142 4.50 14.29 19.21
C PRO A 142 3.55 15.44 18.86
N ALA A 143 3.49 15.79 17.59
CA ALA A 143 2.55 16.75 17.05
C ALA A 143 1.18 16.10 16.82
N ASP A 144 0.10 16.82 17.11
CA ASP A 144 -1.26 16.37 16.81
C ASP A 144 -1.52 16.50 15.30
N ASP A 145 -2.13 15.46 14.69
CA ASP A 145 -2.50 15.37 13.29
C ASP A 145 -4.04 15.20 13.12
N GLY A 146 -4.76 15.50 14.17
CA GLY A 146 -6.22 15.56 14.22
C GLY A 146 -6.92 14.24 14.49
N ALA A 147 -8.23 14.22 14.26
CA ALA A 147 -9.06 13.05 14.43
C ALA A 147 -8.95 12.11 13.22
N GLY A 148 -9.00 10.80 13.47
CA GLY A 148 -9.01 9.76 12.44
C GLY A 148 -10.06 8.69 12.72
N GLY A 149 -10.16 7.71 11.83
CA GLY A 149 -11.04 6.55 12.00
C GLY A 149 -12.51 6.81 11.70
N GLY A 150 -12.85 7.99 11.16
CA GLY A 150 -14.22 8.29 10.73
C GLY A 150 -14.65 7.47 9.51
N PHE A 151 -15.98 7.45 9.25
CA PHE A 151 -16.52 6.63 8.16
C PHE A 151 -15.93 6.94 6.78
N SER A 152 -15.75 8.21 6.44
CA SER A 152 -15.21 8.62 5.13
C SER A 152 -13.79 8.08 4.92
N GLU A 153 -12.95 8.15 5.93
CA GLU A 153 -11.60 7.60 5.89
C GLU A 153 -11.62 6.07 5.80
N PHE A 154 -12.43 5.42 6.63
CA PHE A 154 -12.61 3.97 6.58
C PHE A 154 -13.08 3.50 5.21
N ALA A 155 -14.07 4.18 4.62
CA ALA A 155 -14.58 3.85 3.29
C ALA A 155 -13.48 4.01 2.22
N MET A 156 -12.75 5.13 2.22
CA MET A 156 -11.66 5.39 1.29
C MET A 156 -10.55 4.32 1.38
N LEU A 157 -10.17 3.95 2.59
CA LEU A 157 -9.13 2.93 2.82
C LEU A 157 -9.62 1.53 2.43
N SER A 158 -10.89 1.19 2.75
CA SER A 158 -11.48 -0.11 2.38
C SER A 158 -11.62 -0.29 0.87
N LEU A 159 -11.86 0.78 0.11
CA LEU A 159 -11.95 0.72 -1.35
C LEU A 159 -10.59 0.43 -2.04
N ARG A 160 -9.48 0.46 -1.31
CA ARG A 160 -8.19 -0.01 -1.81
C ARG A 160 -8.11 -1.53 -1.84
N LEU A 161 -8.84 -2.21 -0.96
CA LEU A 161 -8.84 -3.67 -0.83
C LEU A 161 -9.72 -4.32 -1.91
N THR A 162 -9.33 -5.47 -2.40
CA THR A 162 -10.16 -6.28 -3.32
C THR A 162 -11.44 -6.77 -2.66
N GLU A 163 -11.47 -6.89 -1.32
CA GLU A 163 -12.70 -7.19 -0.57
C GLU A 163 -13.66 -5.98 -0.50
N GLY A 164 -13.16 -4.77 -0.78
CA GLY A 164 -13.95 -3.55 -0.84
C GLY A 164 -14.58 -3.14 0.48
N LEU A 165 -15.51 -2.17 0.41
CA LEU A 165 -16.30 -1.72 1.54
C LEU A 165 -17.44 -2.71 1.81
N GLN A 166 -17.51 -3.25 3.03
CA GLN A 166 -18.50 -4.25 3.42
C GLN A 166 -19.58 -3.66 4.32
N ARG A 167 -20.85 -3.79 3.92
CA ARG A 167 -22.03 -3.30 4.68
C ARG A 167 -21.99 -3.75 6.14
N LYS A 168 -21.79 -5.05 6.39
CA LYS A 168 -21.80 -5.62 7.73
C LYS A 168 -20.76 -4.99 8.65
N ILE A 169 -19.58 -4.67 8.11
CA ILE A 169 -18.52 -3.99 8.87
C ILE A 169 -18.91 -2.54 9.16
N CYS A 170 -19.52 -1.85 8.20
CA CYS A 170 -20.03 -0.49 8.40
C CYS A 170 -21.07 -0.44 9.53
N GLU A 171 -22.03 -1.35 9.50
CA GLU A 171 -23.12 -1.44 10.50
C GLU A 171 -22.60 -1.75 11.92
N THR A 172 -21.52 -2.53 12.03
CA THR A 172 -20.90 -2.86 13.33
C THR A 172 -20.01 -1.76 13.88
N ARG A 173 -19.36 -1.00 13.00
CA ARG A 173 -18.32 -0.05 13.37
C ARG A 173 -18.84 1.38 13.56
N PHE A 174 -19.92 1.74 12.87
CA PHE A 174 -20.38 3.13 12.82
C PHE A 174 -21.88 3.23 13.13
N GLU A 175 -22.25 4.24 13.90
CA GLU A 175 -23.64 4.62 14.06
C GLU A 175 -24.23 4.97 12.67
N ASN A 176 -25.41 4.43 12.36
CA ASN A 176 -26.02 4.52 11.04
C ASN A 176 -25.15 3.99 9.86
N GLY A 177 -24.23 3.06 10.13
CA GLY A 177 -23.28 2.53 9.17
C GLY A 177 -23.91 1.95 7.91
N GLY A 178 -25.10 1.34 8.00
CA GLY A 178 -25.86 0.84 6.86
C GLY A 178 -26.31 1.96 5.91
N ALA A 179 -26.84 3.07 6.44
CA ALA A 179 -27.24 4.23 5.65
C ALA A 179 -26.03 4.96 5.04
N LEU A 180 -24.90 4.95 5.76
CA LEU A 180 -23.64 5.50 5.24
C LEU A 180 -23.11 4.66 4.08
N PHE A 181 -23.16 3.35 4.18
CA PHE A 181 -22.79 2.42 3.10
C PHE A 181 -23.66 2.65 1.85
N ASP A 182 -24.98 2.78 2.02
CA ASP A 182 -25.92 3.00 0.89
C ASP A 182 -25.59 4.28 0.15
N ARG A 183 -25.23 5.37 0.84
CA ARG A 183 -24.80 6.61 0.20
C ARG A 183 -23.53 6.46 -0.64
N VAL A 184 -22.56 5.69 -0.17
CA VAL A 184 -21.34 5.37 -0.96
C VAL A 184 -21.73 4.58 -2.20
N LEU A 185 -22.56 3.55 -2.05
CA LEU A 185 -23.01 2.71 -3.17
C LEU A 185 -23.79 3.51 -4.23
N GLU A 186 -24.61 4.46 -3.80
CA GLU A 186 -25.31 5.36 -4.73
C GLU A 186 -24.34 6.27 -5.49
N GLY A 187 -23.33 6.82 -4.83
CA GLY A 187 -22.30 7.63 -5.46
C GLY A 187 -21.45 6.87 -6.49
N CYS A 188 -21.32 5.55 -6.36
CA CYS A 188 -20.58 4.72 -7.31
C CYS A 188 -21.39 4.34 -8.57
N LYS A 189 -22.67 4.70 -8.66
CA LYS A 189 -23.55 4.39 -9.82
C LYS A 189 -23.49 5.44 -10.93
N HIS A 190 -22.76 6.50 -10.73
CA HIS A 190 -22.57 7.63 -11.65
C HIS A 190 -21.10 7.78 -12.03
#